data_3a3ce3099c3bb842507bad2c46d22959
#
_entry.id   3a3ce3099c3bb842507bad2c46d22959
#
_cell.length_a   1.000
_cell.length_b   1.000
_cell.length_c   1.000
_cell.angle_alpha   90.00
_cell.angle_beta   90.00
_cell.angle_gamma   90.00
#
_symmetry.space_group_name_H-M   'P 1'
#
loop_
_entity.id
_entity.type
_entity.pdbx_description
1 polymer ?
#
loop_
_entity_poly.entity_id
_entity_poly.type
_entity_poly.pdbx_seq_one_letter_code
_entity_poly.pdbx_strand_id
1 'polypeptide(L)'
;MITKERLTHLKQLEAESIHILREVAAEFTNPVMMYSVGKDSSVMLHLAMKAFAPAKPPFKFLHVDTLWKFHEMIEFRDNRAKELGFDLVVHSNPEGVEMNISPFEHGSKVHTDIMKTEALKQALNMGGYDAVIGGARRDEEKSRAKERIFSFRDKHHRWDPKTKDQNSGMSITLKSIKVSL
;
A
#
# COMPACT_ATOMS: atom_id res chain seq x y z
N MET A 1 5.02 27.07 14.83
CA MET A 1 3.75 27.75 14.49
C MET A 1 3.42 27.42 13.04
N ILE A 2 2.23 26.88 12.74
CA ILE A 2 1.82 26.55 11.36
C ILE A 2 1.24 27.82 10.74
N THR A 3 1.78 28.28 9.61
CA THR A 3 1.27 29.46 8.91
C THR A 3 -0.07 29.16 8.25
N LYS A 4 -0.90 30.20 8.01
CA LYS A 4 -2.21 30.06 7.33
C LYS A 4 -2.05 29.43 5.92
N GLU A 5 -1.01 29.78 5.17
CA GLU A 5 -0.71 29.23 3.86
C GLU A 5 -0.38 27.73 3.93
N ARG A 6 0.43 27.33 4.91
CA ARG A 6 0.79 25.91 5.13
C ARG A 6 -0.41 25.06 5.51
N LEU A 7 -1.32 25.60 6.33
CA LEU A 7 -2.57 24.94 6.68
C LEU A 7 -3.49 24.79 5.45
N THR A 8 -3.52 25.78 4.56
CA THR A 8 -4.28 25.71 3.31
C THR A 8 -3.72 24.64 2.38
N HIS A 9 -2.39 24.57 2.24
CA HIS A 9 -1.72 23.53 1.44
C HIS A 9 -1.99 22.11 1.96
N LEU A 10 -1.90 21.90 3.28
CA LEU A 10 -2.23 20.60 3.89
C LEU A 10 -3.69 20.19 3.65
N LYS A 11 -4.62 21.11 3.74
CA LYS A 11 -6.04 20.85 3.41
C LYS A 11 -6.25 20.48 1.95
N GLN A 12 -5.48 21.07 1.07
CA GLN A 12 -5.49 20.77 -0.36
C GLN A 12 -4.97 19.36 -0.64
N LEU A 13 -3.83 18.98 -0.04
CA LEU A 13 -3.27 17.62 -0.14
C LEU A 13 -4.21 16.56 0.46
N GLU A 14 -4.86 16.88 1.58
CA GLU A 14 -5.86 16.01 2.18
C GLU A 14 -7.05 15.79 1.23
N ALA A 15 -7.59 16.86 0.65
CA ALA A 15 -8.73 16.79 -0.26
C ALA A 15 -8.38 15.98 -1.52
N GLU A 16 -7.19 16.20 -2.08
CA GLU A 16 -6.67 15.43 -3.23
C GLU A 16 -6.53 13.95 -2.89
N SER A 17 -5.92 13.62 -1.76
CA SER A 17 -5.75 12.24 -1.31
C SER A 17 -7.10 11.53 -1.10
N ILE A 18 -8.08 12.20 -0.49
CA ILE A 18 -9.44 11.68 -0.32
C ILE A 18 -10.10 11.43 -1.67
N HIS A 19 -9.92 12.34 -2.63
CA HIS A 19 -10.45 12.18 -3.98
C HIS A 19 -9.87 10.94 -4.65
N ILE A 20 -8.54 10.77 -4.64
CA ILE A 20 -7.84 9.63 -5.21
C ILE A 20 -8.31 8.31 -4.59
N LEU A 21 -8.46 8.25 -3.26
CA LEU A 21 -8.94 7.05 -2.57
C LEU A 21 -10.36 6.65 -3.00
N ARG A 22 -11.24 7.64 -3.18
CA ARG A 22 -12.61 7.40 -3.67
C ARG A 22 -12.64 6.98 -5.13
N GLU A 23 -11.79 7.57 -5.96
CA GLU A 23 -11.61 7.19 -7.37
C GLU A 23 -11.15 5.73 -7.49
N VAL A 24 -10.11 5.33 -6.72
CA VAL A 24 -9.66 3.93 -6.69
C VAL A 24 -10.76 2.97 -6.25
N ALA A 25 -11.53 3.33 -5.24
CA ALA A 25 -12.63 2.47 -4.77
C ALA A 25 -13.80 2.38 -5.77
N ALA A 26 -13.96 3.38 -6.64
CA ALA A 26 -14.99 3.38 -7.69
C ALA A 26 -14.57 2.62 -8.96
N GLU A 27 -13.28 2.71 -9.32
CA GLU A 27 -12.76 2.17 -10.58
C GLU A 27 -12.29 0.72 -10.47
N PHE A 28 -11.86 0.27 -9.27
CA PHE A 28 -11.29 -1.05 -9.07
C PHE A 28 -12.22 -1.96 -8.26
N THR A 29 -12.24 -3.23 -8.64
CA THR A 29 -13.14 -4.23 -8.04
C THR A 29 -12.61 -4.75 -6.71
N ASN A 30 -11.28 -4.89 -6.59
CA ASN A 30 -10.63 -5.48 -5.42
C ASN A 30 -9.33 -4.75 -5.04
N PRO A 31 -9.41 -3.46 -4.70
CA PRO A 31 -8.24 -2.72 -4.26
C PRO A 31 -7.76 -3.14 -2.87
N VAL A 32 -6.47 -2.93 -2.59
CA VAL A 32 -5.86 -3.15 -1.29
C VAL A 32 -4.93 -2.00 -0.92
N MET A 33 -4.95 -1.59 0.35
CA MET A 33 -4.04 -0.57 0.87
C MET A 33 -2.92 -1.22 1.69
N MET A 34 -1.67 -0.86 1.40
CA MET A 34 -0.53 -1.30 2.18
C MET A 34 -0.53 -0.64 3.57
N TYR A 35 -0.41 -1.46 4.63
CA TYR A 35 -0.37 -0.98 6.00
C TYR A 35 0.84 -1.54 6.75
N SER A 36 1.90 -0.75 6.85
CA SER A 36 3.17 -1.14 7.48
C SER A 36 3.33 -0.69 8.93
N VAL A 37 2.31 -0.02 9.48
CA VAL A 37 2.34 0.62 10.83
C VAL A 37 3.31 1.81 10.93
N GLY A 38 4.01 2.14 9.85
CA GLY A 38 4.86 3.35 9.77
C GLY A 38 4.03 4.63 9.67
N LYS A 39 4.68 5.79 9.85
CA LYS A 39 4.04 7.11 9.83
C LYS A 39 3.19 7.34 8.57
N ASP A 40 3.73 7.00 7.39
CA ASP A 40 3.07 7.26 6.11
C ASP A 40 1.83 6.37 5.95
N SER A 41 1.93 5.08 6.25
CA SER A 41 0.78 4.18 6.21
C SER A 41 -0.29 4.51 7.26
N SER A 42 0.10 5.09 8.39
CA SER A 42 -0.85 5.56 9.41
C SER A 42 -1.60 6.82 8.97
N VAL A 43 -0.92 7.73 8.27
CA VAL A 43 -1.58 8.89 7.63
C VAL A 43 -2.55 8.42 6.55
N MET A 44 -2.14 7.45 5.72
CA MET A 44 -3.02 6.88 4.69
C MET A 44 -4.24 6.20 5.29
N LEU A 45 -4.09 5.43 6.37
CA LEU A 45 -5.21 4.83 7.11
C LEU A 45 -6.17 5.93 7.60
N HIS A 46 -5.64 7.01 8.21
CA HIS A 46 -6.47 8.13 8.65
C HIS A 46 -7.25 8.77 7.49
N LEU A 47 -6.58 9.01 6.35
CA LEU A 47 -7.22 9.58 5.16
C LEU A 47 -8.27 8.63 4.57
N ALA A 48 -8.02 7.32 4.56
CA ALA A 48 -8.98 6.32 4.11
C ALA A 48 -10.23 6.30 5.02
N MET A 49 -10.05 6.28 6.34
CA MET A 49 -11.16 6.35 7.28
C MET A 49 -11.98 7.63 7.08
N LYS A 50 -11.32 8.76 6.87
CA LYS A 50 -11.96 10.05 6.61
C LYS A 50 -12.69 10.09 5.26
N ALA A 51 -12.10 9.49 4.22
CA ALA A 51 -12.67 9.47 2.87
C ALA A 51 -14.03 8.76 2.81
N PHE A 52 -14.22 7.75 3.63
CA PHE A 52 -15.44 6.91 3.60
C PHE A 52 -16.35 7.07 4.82
N ALA A 53 -16.00 7.95 5.78
CA ALA A 53 -16.83 8.20 6.96
C ALA A 53 -18.27 8.58 6.57
N PRO A 54 -19.30 8.07 7.27
CA PRO A 54 -19.25 7.22 8.47
C PRO A 54 -19.05 5.72 8.18
N ALA A 55 -19.03 5.29 6.90
CA ALA A 55 -18.78 3.91 6.52
C ALA A 55 -17.28 3.56 6.64
N LYS A 56 -16.97 2.27 6.57
CA LYS A 56 -15.59 1.79 6.47
C LYS A 56 -15.07 1.92 5.03
N PRO A 57 -13.72 2.02 4.84
CA PRO A 57 -13.13 1.88 3.52
C PRO A 57 -13.57 0.57 2.85
N PRO A 58 -13.99 0.59 1.58
CA PRO A 58 -14.51 -0.59 0.89
C PRO A 58 -13.38 -1.50 0.34
N PHE A 59 -12.23 -1.48 0.94
CA PHE A 59 -11.06 -2.28 0.58
C PHE A 59 -10.31 -2.76 1.81
N LYS A 60 -9.52 -3.82 1.61
CA LYS A 60 -8.70 -4.42 2.66
C LYS A 60 -7.39 -3.66 2.87
N PHE A 61 -6.82 -3.84 4.06
CA PHE A 61 -5.49 -3.36 4.41
C PHE A 61 -4.54 -4.55 4.50
N LEU A 62 -3.42 -4.50 3.79
CA LEU A 62 -2.45 -5.59 3.74
C LEU A 62 -1.20 -5.24 4.54
N HIS A 63 -0.90 -6.05 5.52
CA HIS A 63 0.34 -6.02 6.27
C HIS A 63 1.20 -7.22 5.91
N VAL A 64 2.41 -6.96 5.39
CA VAL A 64 3.42 -8.01 5.19
C VAL A 64 4.23 -8.13 6.48
N ASP A 65 4.07 -9.26 7.16
CA ASP A 65 4.78 -9.56 8.39
C ASP A 65 6.09 -10.30 8.08
N THR A 66 7.19 -9.65 8.40
CA THR A 66 8.54 -10.20 8.22
C THR A 66 9.04 -10.98 9.43
N LEU A 67 8.21 -11.13 10.46
CA LEU A 67 8.46 -11.78 11.76
C LEU A 67 9.50 -11.06 12.66
N TRP A 68 10.34 -10.20 12.11
CA TRP A 68 11.37 -9.47 12.84
C TRP A 68 10.91 -8.02 13.13
N LYS A 69 9.86 -7.92 13.97
CA LYS A 69 9.26 -6.66 14.39
C LYS A 69 9.11 -6.63 15.91
N PHE A 70 9.08 -5.44 16.48
CA PHE A 70 8.78 -5.25 17.90
C PHE A 70 7.36 -5.74 18.20
N HIS A 71 7.20 -6.40 19.32
CA HIS A 71 5.91 -6.91 19.79
C HIS A 71 4.86 -5.81 19.89
N GLU A 72 5.27 -4.65 20.39
CA GLU A 72 4.43 -3.45 20.52
C GLU A 72 3.88 -2.96 19.17
N MET A 73 4.63 -3.14 18.08
CA MET A 73 4.13 -2.82 16.73
C MET A 73 3.00 -3.76 16.30
N ILE A 74 3.12 -5.03 16.64
CA ILE A 74 2.11 -6.06 16.32
C ILE A 74 0.84 -5.79 17.13
N GLU A 75 0.98 -5.56 18.42
CA GLU A 75 -0.14 -5.19 19.30
C GLU A 75 -0.83 -3.91 18.85
N PHE A 76 -0.06 -2.87 18.54
CA PHE A 76 -0.60 -1.61 18.02
C PHE A 76 -1.38 -1.82 16.71
N ARG A 77 -0.83 -2.60 15.78
CA ARG A 77 -1.47 -2.95 14.51
C ARG A 77 -2.84 -3.58 14.75
N ASP A 78 -2.88 -4.62 15.58
CA ASP A 78 -4.08 -5.42 15.82
C ASP A 78 -5.12 -4.63 16.61
N ASN A 79 -4.70 -3.87 17.61
CA ASN A 79 -5.57 -2.98 18.37
C ASN A 79 -6.18 -1.89 17.49
N ARG A 80 -5.37 -1.31 16.60
CA ARG A 80 -5.84 -0.28 15.67
C ARG A 80 -6.85 -0.82 14.67
N ALA A 81 -6.64 -2.04 14.16
CA ALA A 81 -7.58 -2.69 13.28
C ALA A 81 -8.93 -2.95 13.97
N LYS A 82 -8.91 -3.40 15.22
CA LYS A 82 -10.12 -3.61 16.04
C LYS A 82 -10.83 -2.29 16.36
N GLU A 83 -10.09 -1.28 16.80
CA GLU A 83 -10.63 0.01 17.22
C GLU A 83 -11.35 0.73 16.05
N LEU A 84 -10.70 0.78 14.89
CA LEU A 84 -11.24 1.45 13.71
C LEU A 84 -12.12 0.53 12.85
N GLY A 85 -12.05 -0.78 13.10
CA GLY A 85 -12.88 -1.78 12.45
C GLY A 85 -12.62 -1.96 10.96
N PHE A 86 -11.39 -1.71 10.48
CA PHE A 86 -11.03 -1.98 9.08
C PHE A 86 -10.57 -3.44 8.89
N ASP A 87 -10.71 -3.93 7.66
CA ASP A 87 -10.36 -5.31 7.32
C ASP A 87 -8.86 -5.45 7.09
N LEU A 88 -8.17 -6.03 8.08
CA LEU A 88 -6.72 -6.26 8.05
C LEU A 88 -6.40 -7.68 7.58
N VAL A 89 -5.59 -7.79 6.54
CA VAL A 89 -4.97 -9.04 6.08
C VAL A 89 -3.49 -9.01 6.46
N VAL A 90 -3.04 -10.03 7.17
CA VAL A 90 -1.63 -10.21 7.53
C VAL A 90 -1.09 -11.39 6.75
N HIS A 91 0.03 -11.20 6.06
CA HIS A 91 0.68 -12.25 5.29
C HIS A 91 2.18 -12.31 5.61
N SER A 92 2.67 -13.52 5.83
CA SER A 92 4.10 -13.85 5.93
C SER A 92 4.46 -14.84 4.82
N ASN A 93 5.70 -14.83 4.34
CA ASN A 93 6.16 -15.81 3.38
C ASN A 93 6.31 -17.18 4.07
N PRO A 94 5.48 -18.21 3.76
CA PRO A 94 5.54 -19.50 4.45
C PRO A 94 6.87 -20.23 4.23
N GLU A 95 7.45 -20.15 3.03
CA GLU A 95 8.75 -20.74 2.72
C GLU A 95 9.87 -20.09 3.54
N GLY A 96 9.84 -18.75 3.65
CA GLY A 96 10.81 -18.02 4.46
C GLY A 96 10.70 -18.31 5.95
N VAL A 97 9.48 -18.59 6.42
CA VAL A 97 9.21 -19.04 7.80
C VAL A 97 9.80 -20.43 8.03
N GLU A 98 9.52 -21.38 7.13
CA GLU A 98 10.03 -22.76 7.20
C GLU A 98 11.56 -22.81 7.15
N MET A 99 12.16 -21.99 6.30
CA MET A 99 13.63 -21.85 6.19
C MET A 99 14.25 -21.04 7.35
N ASN A 100 13.44 -20.54 8.28
CA ASN A 100 13.86 -19.71 9.42
C ASN A 100 14.73 -18.50 8.99
N ILE A 101 14.31 -17.82 7.92
CA ILE A 101 15.06 -16.69 7.36
C ILE A 101 15.13 -15.54 8.34
N SER A 102 16.34 -15.20 8.76
CA SER A 102 16.61 -14.14 9.73
C SER A 102 17.58 -13.09 9.15
N PRO A 103 17.46 -11.83 9.55
CA PRO A 103 18.38 -10.78 9.11
C PRO A 103 19.80 -10.95 9.68
N PHE A 104 19.94 -11.69 10.79
CA PHE A 104 21.21 -11.92 11.46
C PHE A 104 22.02 -13.04 10.80
N GLU A 105 21.36 -14.13 10.40
CA GLU A 105 22.03 -15.29 9.80
C GLU A 105 22.21 -15.15 8.28
N HIS A 106 21.20 -14.57 7.61
CA HIS A 106 21.15 -14.51 6.14
C HIS A 106 21.46 -13.10 5.60
N GLY A 107 21.59 -12.12 6.48
CA GLY A 107 21.80 -10.72 6.13
C GLY A 107 20.51 -9.99 5.74
N SER A 108 20.54 -8.67 5.91
CA SER A 108 19.38 -7.79 5.70
C SER A 108 18.81 -7.86 4.29
N LYS A 109 19.67 -8.04 3.27
CA LYS A 109 19.22 -8.08 1.88
C LYS A 109 18.40 -9.34 1.60
N VAL A 110 18.91 -10.52 1.93
CA VAL A 110 18.22 -11.81 1.72
C VAL A 110 16.90 -11.83 2.49
N HIS A 111 16.94 -11.42 3.75
CA HIS A 111 15.73 -11.30 4.56
C HIS A 111 14.69 -10.37 3.92
N THR A 112 15.10 -9.19 3.42
CA THR A 112 14.19 -8.25 2.75
C THR A 112 13.62 -8.83 1.46
N ASP A 113 14.44 -9.47 0.65
CA ASP A 113 14.00 -10.04 -0.62
C ASP A 113 12.97 -11.15 -0.40
N ILE A 114 13.21 -12.07 0.54
CA ILE A 114 12.34 -13.22 0.80
C ILE A 114 11.13 -12.83 1.66
N MET A 115 11.37 -12.22 2.83
CA MET A 115 10.31 -11.99 3.83
C MET A 115 9.47 -10.74 3.55
N LYS A 116 9.91 -9.84 2.67
CA LYS A 116 9.17 -8.64 2.32
C LYS A 116 8.75 -8.61 0.85
N THR A 117 9.71 -8.75 -0.09
CA THR A 117 9.42 -8.57 -1.52
C THR A 117 8.65 -9.77 -2.07
N GLU A 118 9.11 -10.99 -1.85
CA GLU A 118 8.39 -12.18 -2.31
C GLU A 118 7.10 -12.40 -1.53
N ALA A 119 7.09 -12.16 -0.22
CA ALA A 119 5.87 -12.20 0.59
C ALA A 119 4.79 -11.23 0.07
N LEU A 120 5.18 -10.02 -0.35
CA LEU A 120 4.25 -9.07 -0.94
C LEU A 120 3.66 -9.61 -2.25
N LYS A 121 4.48 -10.15 -3.14
CA LYS A 121 4.00 -10.74 -4.41
C LYS A 121 3.04 -11.91 -4.17
N GLN A 122 3.38 -12.79 -3.22
CA GLN A 122 2.50 -13.89 -2.80
C GLN A 122 1.15 -13.37 -2.31
N ALA A 123 1.15 -12.40 -1.39
CA ALA A 123 -0.06 -11.81 -0.84
C ALA A 123 -0.94 -11.16 -1.93
N LEU A 124 -0.33 -10.42 -2.86
CA LEU A 124 -1.04 -9.78 -3.96
C LEU A 124 -1.67 -10.79 -4.92
N ASN A 125 -0.93 -11.86 -5.27
CA ASN A 125 -1.43 -12.92 -6.14
C ASN A 125 -2.56 -13.73 -5.47
N MET A 126 -2.38 -14.11 -4.20
CA MET A 126 -3.39 -14.85 -3.44
C MET A 126 -4.67 -14.04 -3.22
N GLY A 127 -4.54 -12.73 -2.96
CA GLY A 127 -5.67 -11.84 -2.77
C GLY A 127 -6.40 -11.46 -4.05
N GLY A 128 -5.81 -11.68 -5.22
CA GLY A 128 -6.37 -11.30 -6.52
C GLY A 128 -6.63 -9.79 -6.64
N TYR A 129 -5.77 -8.99 -6.01
CA TYR A 129 -5.95 -7.53 -5.99
C TYR A 129 -5.64 -6.90 -7.35
N ASP A 130 -6.52 -6.00 -7.78
CA ASP A 130 -6.41 -5.27 -9.04
C ASP A 130 -5.80 -3.86 -8.88
N ALA A 131 -5.80 -3.31 -7.66
CA ALA A 131 -5.11 -2.09 -7.32
C ALA A 131 -4.39 -2.18 -5.96
N VAL A 132 -3.19 -1.61 -5.88
CA VAL A 132 -2.39 -1.53 -4.64
C VAL A 132 -2.12 -0.08 -4.29
N ILE A 133 -2.66 0.36 -3.16
CA ILE A 133 -2.50 1.72 -2.65
C ILE A 133 -1.31 1.76 -1.71
N GLY A 134 -0.37 2.67 -1.96
CA GLY A 134 0.81 2.85 -1.12
C GLY A 134 1.23 4.31 -1.02
N GLY A 135 1.79 4.71 0.12
CA GLY A 135 2.40 6.03 0.30
C GLY A 135 3.80 6.08 -0.33
N ALA A 136 4.05 7.06 -1.18
CA ALA A 136 5.36 7.29 -1.76
C ALA A 136 5.49 8.74 -2.23
N ARG A 137 6.67 9.32 -2.03
CA ARG A 137 7.02 10.63 -2.58
C ARG A 137 8.11 10.48 -3.63
N ARG A 138 8.05 11.32 -4.67
CA ARG A 138 9.03 11.31 -5.76
C ARG A 138 10.42 11.71 -5.33
N ASP A 139 10.52 12.56 -4.32
CA ASP A 139 11.76 13.10 -3.74
C ASP A 139 12.39 12.19 -2.68
N GLU A 140 11.71 11.11 -2.31
CA GLU A 140 12.17 10.20 -1.26
C GLU A 140 13.35 9.35 -1.72
N GLU A 141 13.32 8.88 -2.98
CA GLU A 141 14.36 8.02 -3.54
C GLU A 141 14.42 8.16 -5.07
N LYS A 142 15.62 8.05 -5.67
CA LYS A 142 15.82 8.14 -7.13
C LYS A 142 14.97 7.15 -7.93
N SER A 143 14.79 5.94 -7.41
CA SER A 143 13.94 4.92 -8.05
C SER A 143 12.47 5.34 -8.14
N ARG A 144 12.02 6.24 -7.25
CA ARG A 144 10.66 6.75 -7.17
C ARG A 144 10.43 8.04 -7.95
N ALA A 145 11.49 8.68 -8.47
CA ALA A 145 11.38 9.96 -9.19
C ALA A 145 10.44 9.92 -10.41
N LYS A 146 10.22 8.74 -10.98
CA LYS A 146 9.32 8.49 -12.11
C LYS A 146 7.92 8.02 -11.71
N GLU A 147 7.67 7.80 -10.43
CA GLU A 147 6.34 7.37 -9.96
C GLU A 147 5.29 8.45 -10.22
N ARG A 148 4.11 8.00 -10.59
CA ARG A 148 2.92 8.82 -10.80
C ARG A 148 1.88 8.43 -9.77
N ILE A 149 0.78 9.17 -9.70
CA ILE A 149 -0.37 8.81 -8.87
C ILE A 149 -0.81 7.38 -9.21
N PHE A 150 -0.99 7.08 -10.50
CA PHE A 150 -1.28 5.73 -10.98
C PHE A 150 -0.07 5.17 -11.74
N SER A 151 0.40 3.99 -11.37
CA SER A 151 1.50 3.27 -12.01
C SER A 151 1.06 1.87 -12.40
N PHE A 152 1.06 1.60 -13.70
CA PHE A 152 0.65 0.31 -14.25
C PHE A 152 1.75 -0.75 -14.05
N ARG A 153 1.34 -1.98 -13.75
CA ARG A 153 2.23 -3.11 -13.50
C ARG A 153 1.87 -4.28 -14.42
N ASP A 154 2.88 -4.95 -14.93
CA ASP A 154 2.72 -6.20 -15.68
C ASP A 154 2.37 -7.38 -14.76
N LYS A 155 2.18 -8.57 -15.34
CA LYS A 155 1.90 -9.82 -14.60
C LYS A 155 3.00 -10.24 -13.60
N HIS A 156 4.18 -9.64 -13.69
CA HIS A 156 5.31 -9.87 -12.79
C HIS A 156 5.50 -8.73 -11.79
N HIS A 157 4.51 -7.86 -11.64
CA HIS A 157 4.52 -6.66 -10.80
C HIS A 157 5.60 -5.62 -11.17
N ARG A 158 6.14 -5.68 -12.43
CA ARG A 158 7.08 -4.70 -12.94
C ARG A 158 6.34 -3.52 -13.53
N TRP A 159 6.95 -2.34 -13.42
CA TRP A 159 6.39 -1.14 -14.03
C TRP A 159 6.31 -1.27 -15.56
N ASP A 160 5.12 -1.01 -16.13
CA ASP A 160 4.88 -1.01 -17.56
C ASP A 160 4.72 0.42 -18.08
N PRO A 161 5.73 0.99 -18.78
CA PRO A 161 5.65 2.33 -19.33
C PRO A 161 4.79 2.44 -20.59
N LYS A 162 4.45 1.33 -21.24
CA LYS A 162 3.75 1.32 -22.54
C LYS A 162 2.24 1.48 -22.43
N THR A 163 1.66 1.12 -21.28
CA THR A 163 0.20 1.22 -21.05
C THR A 163 -0.30 2.66 -20.89
N LYS A 164 0.59 3.64 -21.07
CA LYS A 164 0.32 5.07 -20.89
C LYS A 164 -0.62 5.71 -21.90
N ASP A 165 -0.73 5.17 -23.11
CA ASP A 165 -1.28 5.90 -24.28
C ASP A 165 -2.66 5.35 -24.74
N GLN A 166 -3.27 4.43 -24.00
CA GLN A 166 -4.58 3.92 -24.39
C GLN A 166 -5.70 4.62 -23.62
N ASN A 167 -5.92 5.88 -23.97
CA ASN A 167 -7.18 6.60 -23.76
C ASN A 167 -8.25 6.13 -24.78
N SER A 168 -8.26 4.87 -25.13
CA SER A 168 -9.28 4.28 -25.99
C SER A 168 -10.01 3.20 -25.21
N GLY A 169 -11.29 3.44 -24.97
CA GLY A 169 -12.32 2.63 -24.31
C GLY A 169 -12.29 1.10 -24.44
N MET A 170 -11.16 0.51 -24.13
CA MET A 170 -10.94 -0.92 -24.12
C MET A 170 -10.75 -1.36 -22.68
N SER A 171 -11.58 -2.30 -22.26
CA SER A 171 -11.46 -3.03 -21.00
C SER A 171 -10.03 -3.57 -20.85
N ILE A 172 -9.16 -2.79 -20.20
CA ILE A 172 -7.81 -3.21 -19.89
C ILE A 172 -7.92 -4.12 -18.67
N THR A 173 -7.65 -5.40 -18.85
CA THR A 173 -7.42 -6.32 -17.74
C THR A 173 -6.10 -5.93 -17.08
N LEU A 174 -6.12 -4.88 -16.27
CA LEU A 174 -4.98 -4.41 -15.48
C LEU A 174 -4.75 -5.42 -14.37
N LYS A 175 -3.58 -6.04 -14.33
CA LYS A 175 -3.25 -7.02 -13.30
C LYS A 175 -2.86 -6.39 -11.97
N SER A 176 -2.43 -5.15 -11.94
CA SER A 176 -2.41 -4.29 -10.73
C SER A 176 -2.03 -2.85 -11.08
N ILE A 177 -2.57 -1.89 -10.33
CA ILE A 177 -2.13 -0.49 -10.33
C ILE A 177 -1.58 -0.17 -8.95
N LYS A 178 -0.42 0.50 -8.91
CA LYS A 178 0.08 1.12 -7.69
C LYS A 178 -0.42 2.56 -7.66
N VAL A 179 -1.15 2.92 -6.62
CA VAL A 179 -1.56 4.29 -6.34
C VAL A 179 -0.60 4.87 -5.31
N SER A 180 -0.01 6.02 -5.61
CA SER A 180 0.90 6.73 -4.71
C SER A 180 0.23 8.01 -4.22
N LEU A 181 0.05 8.14 -2.93
CA LEU A 181 -0.50 9.30 -2.23
C LEU A 181 0.60 10.13 -1.58
#